data_e239b1cf6494f3e4558888be70e48e16
#
_entry.id   e239b1cf6494f3e4558888be70e48e16
#
_cell.length_a   1.000
_cell.length_b   1.000
_cell.length_c   1.000
_cell.angle_alpha   90.00
_cell.angle_beta   90.00
_cell.angle_gamma   90.00
#
_symmetry.space_group_name_H-M   'P 1'
#
loop_
_entity.id
_entity.type
_entity.pdbx_description
1 polymer ?
#
loop_
_entity_poly.entity_id
_entity_poly.type
_entity_poly.pdbx_seq_one_letter_code
_entity_poly.pdbx_strand_id
1 'polypeptide(L)'
;MRLTKTAIDTLACPPGKRDILVFDDDLPGFGIRVTTSGHRTFIFQYQLGGRGGTRRRMVLGRYGEITPSQARAAAEVARGDVRKGGDPARAKAETDAAAKAEKIATRRRADAEALTFGALIEDWARVALVDRSASHRHEAPRRAAAVYAKVRDRPANTLDGGELQRITDAMVTSAPISARRALSYARAAFSWALRRGYVSGNPFLRVVIDRREVSRDRVLADAELGEIMRAARRLPYPFGPFVLVLLLTLQRRGEVAGMAWSEIAPDRATWTIPSRRAKNRRAQIVHLAPAVRELLAGLPRVAGRPLVFGATRARRRASKDAPAPEGPRSIGDFSGVKQKLFAQITVERAQRPEPADGWPPFDWRLHDFRRAGVSAMARLGVGHHVADRILNHVHGAGAIRGVAAVYQRHEFLAEREAALRTWADHLASTAESPVRTPNVVRLRRR
;
A
#
# COMPACT_ATOMS: atom_id res chain seq x y z
N MET A 1 22.94 52.14 -42.56
CA MET A 1 22.94 53.09 -41.41
C MET A 1 23.82 52.52 -40.32
N ARG A 2 24.78 53.32 -39.80
CA ARG A 2 25.60 52.81 -38.65
C ARG A 2 24.73 52.70 -37.39
N LEU A 3 24.74 51.59 -36.74
CA LEU A 3 23.93 51.29 -35.53
C LEU A 3 24.58 51.98 -34.30
N THR A 4 24.36 53.29 -34.14
CA THR A 4 24.72 54.02 -32.92
C THR A 4 23.55 54.05 -31.93
N LYS A 5 23.81 54.47 -30.67
CA LYS A 5 22.74 54.62 -29.68
C LYS A 5 21.60 55.49 -30.19
N THR A 6 21.92 56.68 -30.66
CA THR A 6 20.95 57.65 -31.19
C THR A 6 20.15 57.11 -32.38
N ALA A 7 20.82 56.42 -33.32
CA ALA A 7 20.16 55.79 -34.46
C ALA A 7 19.22 54.66 -34.03
N ILE A 8 19.58 53.81 -33.01
CA ILE A 8 18.78 52.75 -32.52
C ILE A 8 17.52 53.25 -31.77
N ASP A 9 17.67 54.36 -31.03
CA ASP A 9 16.57 54.98 -30.28
C ASP A 9 15.44 55.48 -31.16
N THR A 10 15.74 55.88 -32.42
CA THR A 10 14.75 56.31 -33.38
C THR A 10 14.06 55.17 -34.16
N LEU A 11 14.57 53.99 -34.09
CA LEU A 11 13.99 52.84 -34.82
C LEU A 11 12.63 52.40 -34.22
N ALA A 12 11.62 52.38 -35.09
CA ALA A 12 10.30 51.83 -34.75
C ALA A 12 9.83 50.81 -35.79
N CYS A 13 9.11 49.79 -35.36
CA CYS A 13 8.48 48.85 -36.28
C CYS A 13 7.22 49.48 -36.88
N PRO A 14 7.10 49.59 -38.23
CA PRO A 14 5.92 50.18 -38.88
C PRO A 14 4.65 49.36 -38.59
N PRO A 15 3.47 50.00 -38.55
CA PRO A 15 2.19 49.30 -38.45
C PRO A 15 2.04 48.24 -39.55
N GLY A 16 1.50 47.08 -39.19
CA GLY A 16 1.28 45.95 -40.13
C GLY A 16 2.47 45.01 -40.33
N LYS A 17 3.66 45.31 -39.79
CA LYS A 17 4.79 44.37 -39.75
C LYS A 17 4.97 43.78 -38.35
N ARG A 18 5.31 42.53 -38.29
CA ARG A 18 5.60 41.82 -37.00
C ARG A 18 6.92 42.33 -36.38
N ASP A 19 7.92 42.52 -37.19
CA ASP A 19 9.22 43.06 -36.84
C ASP A 19 9.95 43.63 -38.05
N ILE A 20 11.00 44.40 -37.79
CA ILE A 20 11.95 44.88 -38.84
C ILE A 20 13.36 44.46 -38.44
N LEU A 21 14.17 44.24 -39.45
CA LEU A 21 15.61 44.00 -39.34
C LEU A 21 16.36 45.17 -39.99
N VAL A 22 17.18 45.85 -39.23
CA VAL A 22 18.05 46.90 -39.71
C VAL A 22 19.49 46.46 -39.55
N PHE A 23 20.24 46.47 -40.65
CA PHE A 23 21.66 46.05 -40.67
C PHE A 23 22.59 47.23 -40.64
N ASP A 24 23.74 47.01 -40.02
CA ASP A 24 24.82 47.98 -39.92
C ASP A 24 25.61 48.07 -41.24
N ASP A 25 25.98 49.28 -41.68
CA ASP A 25 26.72 49.49 -42.93
C ASP A 25 28.19 49.07 -42.79
N ASP A 26 28.80 49.28 -41.62
CA ASP A 26 30.23 49.01 -41.38
C ASP A 26 30.55 47.53 -41.13
N LEU A 27 29.62 46.78 -40.52
CA LEU A 27 29.85 45.44 -40.20
C LEU A 27 28.81 44.51 -40.86
N PRO A 28 29.13 43.88 -41.99
CA PRO A 28 28.20 43.03 -42.73
C PRO A 28 27.66 41.87 -41.84
N GLY A 29 26.34 41.75 -41.82
CA GLY A 29 25.62 40.77 -41.02
C GLY A 29 25.28 41.17 -39.58
N PHE A 30 25.89 42.24 -39.05
CA PHE A 30 25.48 42.82 -37.79
C PHE A 30 24.21 43.64 -37.99
N GLY A 31 23.26 43.48 -37.11
CA GLY A 31 21.98 44.16 -37.22
C GLY A 31 21.18 44.17 -35.91
N ILE A 32 20.04 44.85 -35.98
CA ILE A 32 19.11 44.92 -34.88
C ILE A 32 17.70 44.52 -35.35
N ARG A 33 17.02 43.73 -34.58
CA ARG A 33 15.63 43.37 -34.76
C ARG A 33 14.79 44.23 -33.84
N VAL A 34 13.79 44.93 -34.41
CA VAL A 34 12.85 45.75 -33.65
C VAL A 34 11.45 45.19 -33.85
N THR A 35 10.77 44.86 -32.75
CA THR A 35 9.41 44.31 -32.75
C THR A 35 8.37 45.44 -32.63
N THR A 36 7.10 45.14 -32.91
CA THR A 36 5.96 46.06 -32.73
C THR A 36 5.79 46.51 -31.28
N SER A 37 6.19 45.67 -30.32
CA SER A 37 6.20 46.00 -28.87
C SER A 37 7.40 46.87 -28.44
N GLY A 38 8.23 47.31 -29.39
CA GLY A 38 9.39 48.17 -29.12
C GLY A 38 10.62 47.43 -28.61
N HIS A 39 10.59 46.09 -28.47
CA HIS A 39 11.79 45.34 -28.10
C HIS A 39 12.83 45.36 -29.20
N ARG A 40 14.06 45.67 -28.83
CA ARG A 40 15.21 45.81 -29.71
C ARG A 40 16.25 44.75 -29.33
N THR A 41 16.66 43.92 -30.32
CA THR A 41 17.59 42.81 -30.07
C THR A 41 18.69 42.83 -31.13
N PHE A 42 19.94 42.89 -30.70
CA PHE A 42 21.09 42.79 -31.60
C PHE A 42 21.23 41.37 -32.13
N ILE A 43 21.49 41.26 -33.40
CA ILE A 43 21.65 40.01 -34.13
C ILE A 43 22.89 40.03 -35.01
N PHE A 44 23.44 38.84 -35.26
CA PHE A 44 24.41 38.62 -36.29
C PHE A 44 23.87 37.57 -37.27
N GLN A 45 23.77 37.95 -38.55
CA GLN A 45 23.29 37.09 -39.64
C GLN A 45 24.47 36.73 -40.55
N TYR A 46 24.65 35.45 -40.82
CA TYR A 46 25.73 34.92 -41.62
C TYR A 46 25.27 33.75 -42.47
N GLN A 47 26.11 33.29 -43.39
CA GLN A 47 25.84 32.22 -44.31
C GLN A 47 26.94 31.14 -44.13
N LEU A 48 26.54 29.90 -43.97
CA LEU A 48 27.42 28.75 -43.90
C LEU A 48 27.49 28.07 -45.28
N GLY A 49 28.69 27.68 -45.72
CA GLY A 49 28.85 26.94 -46.97
C GLY A 49 28.98 27.81 -48.24
N GLY A 50 29.34 29.11 -48.13
CA GLY A 50 29.58 29.98 -49.26
C GLY A 50 28.32 30.45 -50.03
N ARG A 51 28.46 30.82 -51.33
CA ARG A 51 27.34 31.24 -52.18
C ARG A 51 26.34 30.08 -52.32
N GLY A 52 25.08 30.29 -51.83
CA GLY A 52 24.01 29.27 -51.83
C GLY A 52 23.87 28.49 -50.55
N GLY A 53 24.73 28.67 -49.57
CA GLY A 53 24.68 27.99 -48.27
C GLY A 53 23.55 28.48 -47.36
N THR A 54 23.40 27.80 -46.21
CA THR A 54 22.30 28.06 -45.23
C THR A 54 22.52 29.40 -44.51
N ARG A 55 21.52 30.27 -44.56
CA ARG A 55 21.52 31.52 -43.82
C ARG A 55 21.13 31.25 -42.37
N ARG A 56 21.99 31.67 -41.45
CA ARG A 56 21.76 31.54 -40.00
C ARG A 56 21.78 32.92 -39.31
N ARG A 57 21.14 32.99 -38.15
CA ARG A 57 21.05 34.19 -37.35
C ARG A 57 21.32 33.84 -35.89
N MET A 58 22.21 34.60 -35.26
CA MET A 58 22.58 34.51 -33.88
C MET A 58 22.07 35.75 -33.14
N VAL A 59 21.48 35.56 -31.95
CA VAL A 59 21.14 36.63 -31.03
C VAL A 59 22.39 37.00 -30.23
N LEU A 60 22.77 38.24 -30.25
CA LEU A 60 23.92 38.79 -29.51
C LEU A 60 23.53 39.29 -28.13
N GLY A 61 22.35 39.94 -27.98
CA GLY A 61 21.81 40.44 -26.73
C GLY A 61 20.72 41.46 -26.95
N ARG A 62 20.06 41.88 -25.88
CA ARG A 62 19.03 42.94 -25.94
C ARG A 62 19.66 44.34 -25.85
N TYR A 63 19.12 45.27 -26.57
CA TYR A 63 19.44 46.68 -26.40
C TYR A 63 18.97 47.13 -25.02
N GLY A 64 19.86 47.75 -24.24
CA GLY A 64 19.67 48.09 -22.85
C GLY A 64 20.40 47.14 -21.88
N GLU A 65 20.54 45.85 -22.24
CA GLU A 65 21.39 44.91 -21.52
C GLU A 65 22.85 45.00 -21.98
N ILE A 66 23.05 45.18 -23.28
CA ILE A 66 24.37 45.40 -23.88
C ILE A 66 24.37 46.69 -24.71
N THR A 67 25.50 47.34 -24.76
CA THR A 67 25.69 48.55 -25.59
C THR A 67 25.89 48.20 -27.07
N PRO A 68 25.63 49.16 -28.00
CA PRO A 68 25.91 48.92 -29.43
C PRO A 68 27.36 48.53 -29.70
N SER A 69 28.33 49.11 -28.97
CA SER A 69 29.75 48.76 -29.10
C SER A 69 30.04 47.34 -28.64
N GLN A 70 29.47 46.89 -27.52
CA GLN A 70 29.62 45.52 -27.05
C GLN A 70 28.99 44.51 -28.02
N ALA A 71 27.78 44.85 -28.57
CA ALA A 71 27.13 44.02 -29.56
C ALA A 71 27.95 43.93 -30.87
N ARG A 72 28.58 45.04 -31.29
CA ARG A 72 29.47 45.06 -32.45
C ARG A 72 30.71 44.19 -32.23
N ALA A 73 31.38 44.31 -31.09
CA ALA A 73 32.51 43.48 -30.75
C ALA A 73 32.16 41.97 -30.75
N ALA A 74 30.98 41.62 -30.19
CA ALA A 74 30.48 40.24 -30.22
C ALA A 74 30.19 39.74 -31.65
N ALA A 75 29.70 40.61 -32.54
CA ALA A 75 29.46 40.29 -33.93
C ALA A 75 30.80 40.08 -34.71
N GLU A 76 31.83 40.89 -34.39
CA GLU A 76 33.17 40.71 -34.98
C GLU A 76 33.80 39.38 -34.60
N VAL A 77 33.69 38.98 -33.35
CA VAL A 77 34.16 37.66 -32.88
C VAL A 77 33.41 36.55 -33.63
N ALA A 78 32.06 36.60 -33.65
CA ALA A 78 31.25 35.63 -34.36
C ALA A 78 31.55 35.56 -35.86
N ARG A 79 31.87 36.71 -36.50
CA ARG A 79 32.30 36.77 -37.90
C ARG A 79 33.66 36.10 -38.11
N GLY A 80 34.59 36.26 -37.17
CA GLY A 80 35.86 35.55 -37.16
C GLY A 80 35.71 34.06 -37.15
N ASP A 81 34.80 33.55 -36.30
CA ASP A 81 34.50 32.11 -36.19
C ASP A 81 33.90 31.58 -37.48
N VAL A 82 32.96 32.30 -38.09
CA VAL A 82 32.36 31.90 -39.39
C VAL A 82 33.41 31.84 -40.50
N ARG A 83 34.38 32.76 -40.52
CA ARG A 83 35.47 32.72 -41.49
C ARG A 83 36.40 31.52 -41.34
N LYS A 84 36.52 31.00 -40.13
CA LYS A 84 37.24 29.76 -39.80
C LYS A 84 36.42 28.50 -40.06
N GLY A 85 35.17 28.61 -40.59
CA GLY A 85 34.28 27.50 -40.87
C GLY A 85 33.40 27.08 -39.71
N GLY A 86 33.40 27.84 -38.60
CA GLY A 86 32.56 27.57 -37.44
C GLY A 86 31.10 28.02 -37.59
N ASP A 87 30.23 27.51 -36.71
CA ASP A 87 28.83 27.90 -36.61
C ASP A 87 28.56 28.49 -35.20
N PRO A 88 28.74 29.80 -35.00
CA PRO A 88 28.64 30.43 -33.67
C PRO A 88 27.20 30.33 -33.08
N ALA A 89 26.15 30.28 -33.90
CA ALA A 89 24.81 30.10 -33.41
C ALA A 89 24.59 28.69 -32.82
N ARG A 90 25.18 27.68 -33.46
CA ARG A 90 25.14 26.29 -32.96
C ARG A 90 25.97 26.14 -31.69
N ALA A 91 27.17 26.66 -31.68
CA ALA A 91 28.06 26.62 -30.51
C ALA A 91 27.38 27.27 -29.26
N LYS A 92 26.76 28.47 -29.48
CA LYS A 92 25.99 29.10 -28.40
C LYS A 92 24.81 28.26 -27.92
N ALA A 93 24.04 27.69 -28.84
CA ALA A 93 22.89 26.84 -28.48
C ALA A 93 23.34 25.61 -27.70
N GLU A 94 24.47 24.98 -28.07
CA GLU A 94 25.03 23.82 -27.33
C GLU A 94 25.52 24.24 -25.93
N THR A 95 26.17 25.40 -25.80
CA THR A 95 26.60 25.95 -24.50
C THR A 95 25.39 26.27 -23.59
N ASP A 96 24.38 26.94 -24.12
CA ASP A 96 23.17 27.28 -23.39
C ASP A 96 22.38 26.03 -22.95
N ALA A 97 22.32 25.02 -23.82
CA ALA A 97 21.73 23.72 -23.51
C ALA A 97 22.50 22.95 -22.40
N ALA A 98 23.82 22.96 -22.46
CA ALA A 98 24.67 22.35 -21.43
C ALA A 98 24.50 23.04 -20.06
N ALA A 99 24.53 24.39 -20.04
CA ALA A 99 24.30 25.14 -18.80
C ALA A 99 22.91 24.93 -18.21
N LYS A 100 21.88 24.81 -19.05
CA LYS A 100 20.53 24.47 -18.61
C LYS A 100 20.45 23.05 -18.06
N ALA A 101 21.09 22.09 -18.71
CA ALA A 101 21.14 20.71 -18.26
C ALA A 101 21.87 20.59 -16.90
N GLU A 102 22.97 21.33 -16.72
CA GLU A 102 23.71 21.37 -15.46
C GLU A 102 22.89 21.97 -14.31
N LYS A 103 22.18 23.07 -14.55
CA LYS A 103 21.25 23.66 -13.56
C LYS A 103 20.16 22.67 -13.16
N ILE A 104 19.59 21.94 -14.11
CA ILE A 104 18.57 20.91 -13.84
C ILE A 104 19.18 19.77 -13.04
N ALA A 105 20.38 19.32 -13.39
CA ALA A 105 21.08 18.28 -12.67
C ALA A 105 21.42 18.67 -11.23
N THR A 106 21.91 19.89 -11.02
CA THR A 106 22.22 20.43 -9.69
C THR A 106 20.97 20.52 -8.82
N ARG A 107 19.86 21.04 -9.38
CA ARG A 107 18.58 21.09 -8.67
C ARG A 107 18.07 19.70 -8.30
N ARG A 108 18.15 18.74 -9.23
CA ARG A 108 17.76 17.35 -8.96
C ARG A 108 18.62 16.71 -7.87
N ARG A 109 19.92 17.01 -7.81
CA ARG A 109 20.81 16.52 -6.73
C ARG A 109 20.39 17.12 -5.38
N ALA A 110 20.16 18.42 -5.32
CA ALA A 110 19.70 19.07 -4.08
C ALA A 110 18.35 18.52 -3.59
N ASP A 111 17.37 18.35 -4.50
CA ASP A 111 16.07 17.77 -4.18
C ASP A 111 16.21 16.30 -3.70
N ALA A 112 17.10 15.53 -4.30
CA ALA A 112 17.38 14.14 -3.92
C ALA A 112 18.13 14.01 -2.58
N GLU A 113 18.99 14.98 -2.25
CA GLU A 113 19.65 15.07 -0.94
C GLU A 113 18.69 15.50 0.17
N ALA A 114 17.70 16.32 -0.14
CA ALA A 114 16.67 16.76 0.81
C ALA A 114 15.62 15.67 1.13
N LEU A 115 15.42 14.66 0.24
CA LEU A 115 14.44 13.61 0.44
C LEU A 115 14.92 12.59 1.48
N THR A 116 14.39 12.66 2.71
CA THR A 116 14.69 11.69 3.75
C THR A 116 13.97 10.36 3.54
N PHE A 117 14.45 9.28 4.21
CA PHE A 117 13.76 7.99 4.23
C PHE A 117 12.31 8.13 4.73
N GLY A 118 12.10 8.88 5.80
CA GLY A 118 10.76 9.11 6.37
C GLY A 118 9.83 9.79 5.37
N ALA A 119 10.28 10.89 4.76
CA ALA A 119 9.51 11.61 3.75
C ALA A 119 9.17 10.74 2.53
N LEU A 120 10.13 9.92 2.07
CA LEU A 120 9.91 8.97 0.98
C LEU A 120 8.81 7.95 1.32
N ILE A 121 8.82 7.39 2.54
CA ILE A 121 7.80 6.43 2.98
C ILE A 121 6.41 7.10 3.08
N GLU A 122 6.35 8.34 3.55
CA GLU A 122 5.10 9.12 3.65
C GLU A 122 4.54 9.44 2.25
N ASP A 123 5.38 9.89 1.32
CA ASP A 123 5.00 10.16 -0.06
C ASP A 123 4.55 8.91 -0.80
N TRP A 124 5.27 7.79 -0.62
CA TRP A 124 4.86 6.50 -1.16
C TRP A 124 3.48 6.09 -0.63
N ALA A 125 3.25 6.24 0.68
CA ALA A 125 1.97 5.91 1.29
C ALA A 125 0.83 6.77 0.73
N ARG A 126 1.06 8.06 0.58
CA ARG A 126 0.09 9.04 0.10
C ARG A 126 -0.27 8.83 -1.38
N VAL A 127 0.71 8.50 -2.23
CA VAL A 127 0.53 8.44 -3.68
C VAL A 127 0.30 7.02 -4.21
N ALA A 128 1.08 6.03 -3.72
CA ALA A 128 1.07 4.69 -4.28
C ALA A 128 0.07 3.74 -3.61
N LEU A 129 -0.38 4.04 -2.39
CA LEU A 129 -1.28 3.17 -1.64
C LEU A 129 -2.75 3.61 -1.67
N VAL A 130 -3.11 4.60 -2.46
CA VAL A 130 -4.48 5.15 -2.55
C VAL A 130 -5.54 4.06 -2.77
N ASP A 131 -5.29 3.13 -3.69
CA ASP A 131 -6.21 2.04 -4.04
C ASP A 131 -6.07 0.80 -3.13
N ARG A 132 -5.21 0.85 -2.13
CA ARG A 132 -5.03 -0.24 -1.17
C ARG A 132 -6.07 -0.16 -0.05
N SER A 133 -6.29 -1.28 0.65
CA SER A 133 -7.18 -1.31 1.81
C SER A 133 -6.74 -0.31 2.89
N ALA A 134 -7.69 0.25 3.65
CA ALA A 134 -7.39 1.16 4.75
C ALA A 134 -6.37 0.59 5.75
N SER A 135 -6.47 -0.71 6.07
CA SER A 135 -5.51 -1.41 6.93
C SER A 135 -4.10 -1.40 6.33
N HIS A 136 -3.96 -1.65 5.03
CA HIS A 136 -2.65 -1.65 4.36
C HIS A 136 -2.04 -0.25 4.30
N ARG A 137 -2.85 0.77 3.97
CA ARG A 137 -2.42 2.18 3.95
C ARG A 137 -1.89 2.64 5.31
N HIS A 138 -2.51 2.17 6.39
CA HIS A 138 -2.08 2.52 7.75
C HIS A 138 -0.89 1.66 8.24
N GLU A 139 -0.89 0.36 7.96
CA GLU A 139 0.13 -0.57 8.47
C GLU A 139 1.48 -0.41 7.77
N ALA A 140 1.49 -0.31 6.44
CA ALA A 140 2.71 -0.39 5.66
C ALA A 140 3.72 0.73 5.99
N PRO A 141 3.34 2.02 5.96
CA PRO A 141 4.28 3.09 6.28
C PRO A 141 4.72 3.07 7.74
N ARG A 142 3.78 2.82 8.68
CA ARG A 142 4.11 2.75 10.12
C ARG A 142 5.12 1.64 10.42
N ARG A 143 4.95 0.47 9.80
CA ARG A 143 5.84 -0.67 10.05
C ARG A 143 7.22 -0.44 9.44
N ALA A 144 7.30 0.11 8.23
CA ALA A 144 8.57 0.48 7.62
C ALA A 144 9.29 1.54 8.47
N ALA A 145 8.60 2.62 8.85
CA ALA A 145 9.16 3.69 9.68
C ALA A 145 9.59 3.20 11.09
N ALA A 146 8.85 2.28 11.70
CA ALA A 146 9.19 1.77 13.02
C ALA A 146 10.45 0.90 13.02
N VAL A 147 10.59 -0.01 12.04
CA VAL A 147 11.77 -0.88 11.95
C VAL A 147 13.02 -0.10 11.56
N TYR A 148 12.89 0.84 10.65
CA TYR A 148 13.99 1.65 10.14
C TYR A 148 14.04 3.05 10.77
N ALA A 149 13.57 3.20 12.01
CA ALA A 149 13.52 4.49 12.72
C ALA A 149 14.89 5.17 12.82
N LYS A 150 15.98 4.40 12.97
CA LYS A 150 17.35 4.92 13.07
C LYS A 150 17.82 5.70 11.85
N VAL A 151 17.22 5.44 10.69
CA VAL A 151 17.57 6.10 9.41
C VAL A 151 16.46 7.01 8.90
N ARG A 152 15.44 7.30 9.71
CA ARG A 152 14.26 8.04 9.30
C ARG A 152 14.58 9.41 8.68
N ASP A 153 15.47 10.15 9.32
CA ASP A 153 15.80 11.53 8.96
C ASP A 153 17.01 11.64 8.04
N ARG A 154 17.56 10.50 7.61
CA ARG A 154 18.69 10.48 6.69
C ARG A 154 18.23 10.59 5.24
N PRO A 155 19.02 11.28 4.37
CA PRO A 155 18.76 11.34 2.93
C PRO A 155 18.66 9.93 2.33
N ALA A 156 17.58 9.68 1.57
CA ALA A 156 17.27 8.35 1.04
C ALA A 156 18.38 7.77 0.13
N ASN A 157 19.08 8.64 -0.61
CA ASN A 157 20.17 8.25 -1.49
C ASN A 157 21.48 7.90 -0.76
N THR A 158 21.62 8.22 0.54
CA THR A 158 22.82 7.94 1.34
C THR A 158 22.71 6.66 2.16
N LEU A 159 21.58 5.94 2.05
CA LEU A 159 21.39 4.73 2.82
C LEU A 159 22.24 3.59 2.28
N ASP A 160 22.97 2.96 3.21
CA ASP A 160 23.83 1.82 2.90
C ASP A 160 23.12 0.48 3.16
N GLY A 161 23.24 -0.44 2.20
CA GLY A 161 22.65 -1.77 2.28
C GLY A 161 23.16 -2.60 3.46
N GLY A 162 24.43 -2.47 3.84
CA GLY A 162 25.03 -3.18 4.97
C GLY A 162 24.48 -2.69 6.33
N GLU A 163 24.25 -1.38 6.45
CA GLU A 163 23.60 -0.81 7.64
C GLU A 163 22.15 -1.28 7.75
N LEU A 164 21.40 -1.23 6.64
CA LEU A 164 20.02 -1.70 6.59
C LEU A 164 19.91 -3.20 6.89
N GLN A 165 20.90 -4.00 6.48
CA GLN A 165 20.99 -5.41 6.85
C GLN A 165 21.11 -5.57 8.37
N ARG A 166 22.03 -4.86 9.04
CA ARG A 166 22.19 -4.93 10.50
C ARG A 166 20.92 -4.53 11.27
N ILE A 167 20.22 -3.49 10.81
CA ILE A 167 18.93 -3.10 11.39
C ILE A 167 17.90 -4.22 11.24
N THR A 168 17.85 -4.83 10.07
CA THR A 168 16.92 -5.93 9.76
C THR A 168 17.22 -7.15 10.61
N ASP A 169 18.48 -7.56 10.73
CA ASP A 169 18.92 -8.74 11.50
C ASP A 169 18.60 -8.59 12.99
N ALA A 170 18.84 -7.42 13.56
CA ALA A 170 18.45 -7.12 14.94
C ALA A 170 16.94 -7.29 15.18
N MET A 171 16.11 -6.89 14.22
CA MET A 171 14.66 -7.07 14.32
C MET A 171 14.22 -8.52 14.06
N VAL A 172 14.90 -9.26 13.19
CA VAL A 172 14.60 -10.68 12.87
C VAL A 172 14.71 -11.55 14.12
N THR A 173 15.63 -11.24 15.03
CA THR A 173 15.81 -11.98 16.28
C THR A 173 14.58 -11.94 17.16
N SER A 174 13.96 -10.77 17.34
CA SER A 174 12.82 -10.55 18.24
C SER A 174 11.46 -10.65 17.54
N ALA A 175 11.35 -10.20 16.29
CA ALA A 175 10.10 -10.09 15.56
C ALA A 175 10.23 -10.40 14.05
N PRO A 176 10.54 -11.65 13.66
CA PRO A 176 10.88 -12.02 12.28
C PRO A 176 9.80 -11.67 11.25
N ILE A 177 8.53 -11.85 11.58
CA ILE A 177 7.41 -11.49 10.70
C ILE A 177 7.34 -9.98 10.48
N SER A 178 7.60 -9.19 11.53
CA SER A 178 7.61 -7.73 11.44
C SER A 178 8.77 -7.23 10.60
N ALA A 179 9.97 -7.79 10.77
CA ALA A 179 11.14 -7.47 9.97
C ALA A 179 10.89 -7.76 8.48
N ARG A 180 10.37 -8.94 8.15
CA ARG A 180 10.06 -9.35 6.77
C ARG A 180 9.05 -8.42 6.10
N ARG A 181 7.98 -8.04 6.82
CA ARG A 181 6.97 -7.11 6.29
C ARG A 181 7.54 -5.71 6.10
N ALA A 182 8.30 -5.19 7.08
CA ALA A 182 8.93 -3.89 6.98
C ALA A 182 9.89 -3.81 5.79
N LEU A 183 10.74 -4.84 5.61
CA LEU A 183 11.64 -4.96 4.47
C LEU A 183 10.87 -4.97 3.14
N SER A 184 9.77 -5.73 3.05
CA SER A 184 8.93 -5.76 1.86
C SER A 184 8.34 -4.38 1.54
N TYR A 185 7.88 -3.65 2.54
CA TYR A 185 7.32 -2.31 2.36
C TYR A 185 8.39 -1.28 1.97
N ALA A 186 9.56 -1.31 2.62
CA ALA A 186 10.68 -0.43 2.27
C ALA A 186 11.18 -0.69 0.84
N ARG A 187 11.31 -1.96 0.44
CA ARG A 187 11.63 -2.34 -0.96
C ARG A 187 10.62 -1.78 -1.95
N ALA A 188 9.33 -1.91 -1.65
CA ALA A 188 8.27 -1.42 -2.52
C ALA A 188 8.30 0.11 -2.65
N ALA A 189 8.51 0.83 -1.53
CA ALA A 189 8.61 2.28 -1.51
C ALA A 189 9.81 2.77 -2.33
N PHE A 190 11.00 2.20 -2.12
CA PHE A 190 12.19 2.56 -2.88
C PHE A 190 12.10 2.18 -4.36
N SER A 191 11.51 1.04 -4.70
CA SER A 191 11.28 0.68 -6.10
C SER A 191 10.29 1.65 -6.78
N TRP A 192 9.30 2.16 -6.04
CA TRP A 192 8.39 3.19 -6.52
C TRP A 192 9.13 4.53 -6.74
N ALA A 193 9.96 4.95 -5.78
CA ALA A 193 10.74 6.17 -5.86
C ALA A 193 11.78 6.12 -6.99
N LEU A 194 12.45 4.97 -7.17
CA LEU A 194 13.42 4.74 -8.25
C LEU A 194 12.78 4.90 -9.64
N ARG A 195 11.60 4.30 -9.86
CA ARG A 195 10.86 4.47 -11.13
C ARG A 195 10.45 5.91 -11.43
N ARG A 196 10.38 6.76 -10.43
CA ARG A 196 10.06 8.20 -10.56
C ARG A 196 11.29 9.09 -10.60
N GLY A 197 12.49 8.52 -10.48
CA GLY A 197 13.72 9.28 -10.44
C GLY A 197 13.93 10.10 -9.17
N TYR A 198 13.23 9.77 -8.09
CA TYR A 198 13.40 10.43 -6.78
C TYR A 198 14.65 9.96 -6.05
N VAL A 199 15.07 8.73 -6.31
CA VAL A 199 16.30 8.13 -5.80
C VAL A 199 17.08 7.49 -6.94
N SER A 200 18.40 7.36 -6.77
CA SER A 200 19.31 6.75 -7.74
C SER A 200 19.40 5.23 -7.66
N GLY A 201 18.95 4.65 -6.55
CA GLY A 201 19.01 3.21 -6.31
C GLY A 201 18.04 2.74 -5.22
N ASN A 202 17.91 1.43 -5.08
CA ASN A 202 17.15 0.81 -4.01
C ASN A 202 18.08 -0.07 -3.14
N PRO A 203 18.59 0.45 -2.01
CA PRO A 203 19.54 -0.26 -1.15
C PRO A 203 18.92 -1.48 -0.47
N PHE A 204 17.60 -1.53 -0.34
CA PHE A 204 16.88 -2.65 0.26
C PHE A 204 16.86 -3.92 -0.61
N LEU A 205 17.17 -3.86 -1.90
CA LEU A 205 17.21 -5.06 -2.75
C LEU A 205 18.29 -6.06 -2.32
N ARG A 206 19.38 -5.57 -1.73
CA ARG A 206 20.49 -6.39 -1.23
C ARG A 206 20.26 -6.94 0.19
N VAL A 207 19.28 -6.41 0.92
CA VAL A 207 18.97 -6.87 2.28
C VAL A 207 18.26 -8.22 2.21
N VAL A 208 18.72 -9.23 2.94
CA VAL A 208 18.15 -10.58 2.94
C VAL A 208 17.66 -11.01 4.33
N ILE A 209 16.72 -11.92 4.38
CA ILE A 209 16.28 -12.60 5.61
C ILE A 209 16.28 -14.09 5.34
N ASP A 210 17.32 -14.78 5.83
CA ASP A 210 17.51 -16.22 5.59
C ASP A 210 16.61 -17.09 6.47
N ARG A 211 16.15 -16.56 7.61
CA ARG A 211 15.25 -17.27 8.51
C ARG A 211 13.94 -17.62 7.82
N ARG A 212 13.69 -18.91 7.60
CA ARG A 212 12.44 -19.40 7.01
C ARG A 212 11.28 -19.15 7.98
N GLU A 213 10.12 -18.76 7.42
CA GLU A 213 8.88 -18.70 8.18
C GLU A 213 8.35 -20.12 8.37
N VAL A 214 8.30 -20.57 9.63
CA VAL A 214 7.70 -21.86 9.97
C VAL A 214 6.18 -21.66 10.03
N SER A 215 5.46 -22.31 9.13
CA SER A 215 4.01 -22.35 9.19
C SER A 215 3.58 -23.10 10.46
N ARG A 216 2.66 -22.50 11.22
CA ARG A 216 2.06 -23.21 12.35
C ARG A 216 1.15 -24.32 11.83
N ASP A 217 1.36 -25.52 12.34
CA ASP A 217 0.52 -26.71 12.05
C ASP A 217 -0.34 -27.06 13.26
N ARG A 218 -1.10 -26.07 13.77
CA ARG A 218 -1.96 -26.22 14.93
C ARG A 218 -3.42 -26.39 14.49
N VAL A 219 -4.01 -27.51 14.83
CA VAL A 219 -5.44 -27.80 14.69
C VAL A 219 -5.99 -28.03 16.10
N LEU A 220 -7.10 -27.35 16.43
CA LEU A 220 -7.78 -27.53 17.72
C LEU A 220 -8.45 -28.93 17.77
N ALA A 221 -8.27 -29.62 18.88
CA ALA A 221 -8.96 -30.87 19.16
C ALA A 221 -10.42 -30.60 19.54
N ASP A 222 -11.27 -31.63 19.42
CA ASP A 222 -12.70 -31.54 19.77
C ASP A 222 -12.92 -31.14 21.23
N ALA A 223 -12.07 -31.63 22.16
CA ALA A 223 -12.10 -31.21 23.56
C ALA A 223 -11.86 -29.70 23.75
N GLU A 224 -10.90 -29.13 23.02
CA GLU A 224 -10.61 -27.69 23.04
C GLU A 224 -11.75 -26.87 22.44
N LEU A 225 -12.35 -27.37 21.35
CA LEU A 225 -13.54 -26.76 20.75
C LEU A 225 -14.72 -26.75 21.72
N GLY A 226 -14.92 -27.82 22.46
CA GLY A 226 -15.93 -27.90 23.52
C GLY A 226 -15.68 -26.92 24.67
N GLU A 227 -14.43 -26.77 25.13
CA GLU A 227 -14.07 -25.75 26.13
C GLU A 227 -14.35 -24.34 25.61
N ILE A 228 -13.97 -24.04 24.39
CA ILE A 228 -14.19 -22.74 23.75
C ILE A 228 -15.67 -22.41 23.63
N MET A 229 -16.49 -23.40 23.21
CA MET A 229 -17.95 -23.25 23.11
C MET A 229 -18.58 -22.93 24.46
N ARG A 230 -18.24 -23.70 25.51
CA ARG A 230 -18.78 -23.48 26.87
C ARG A 230 -18.38 -22.14 27.41
N ALA A 231 -17.10 -21.79 27.34
CA ALA A 231 -16.58 -20.52 27.82
C ALA A 231 -17.20 -19.33 27.06
N ALA A 232 -17.36 -19.45 25.75
CA ALA A 232 -17.99 -18.40 24.95
C ALA A 232 -19.48 -18.17 25.32
N ARG A 233 -20.23 -19.24 25.65
CA ARG A 233 -21.63 -19.13 26.15
C ARG A 233 -21.74 -18.35 27.45
N ARG A 234 -20.70 -18.34 28.31
CA ARG A 234 -20.66 -17.64 29.59
C ARG A 234 -20.12 -16.19 29.48
N LEU A 235 -19.44 -15.85 28.38
CA LEU A 235 -18.95 -14.51 28.19
C LEU A 235 -20.08 -13.55 27.82
N PRO A 236 -20.10 -12.32 28.43
CA PRO A 236 -21.15 -11.34 28.14
C PRO A 236 -21.04 -10.81 26.71
N TYR A 237 -22.15 -10.20 26.23
CA TYR A 237 -22.17 -9.43 24.98
C TYR A 237 -21.16 -8.26 25.07
N PRO A 238 -20.44 -7.94 24.01
CA PRO A 238 -20.51 -8.58 22.67
C PRO A 238 -19.54 -9.77 22.51
N PHE A 239 -18.73 -10.11 23.49
CA PHE A 239 -17.57 -10.98 23.36
C PHE A 239 -17.96 -12.45 23.12
N GLY A 240 -18.82 -13.01 23.96
CA GLY A 240 -19.26 -14.40 23.84
C GLY A 240 -19.99 -14.66 22.52
N PRO A 241 -21.06 -13.93 22.22
CA PRO A 241 -21.77 -14.05 20.94
C PRO A 241 -20.85 -13.88 19.71
N PHE A 242 -19.88 -12.95 19.76
CA PHE A 242 -18.89 -12.80 18.70
C PHE A 242 -18.04 -14.06 18.47
N VAL A 243 -17.55 -14.67 19.56
CA VAL A 243 -16.76 -15.91 19.48
C VAL A 243 -17.60 -17.07 18.96
N LEU A 244 -18.85 -17.20 19.41
CA LEU A 244 -19.76 -18.25 18.95
C LEU A 244 -20.07 -18.12 17.45
N VAL A 245 -20.41 -16.92 16.97
CA VAL A 245 -20.65 -16.71 15.53
C VAL A 245 -19.38 -16.95 14.72
N LEU A 246 -18.21 -16.51 15.22
CA LEU A 246 -16.94 -16.75 14.56
C LEU A 246 -16.63 -18.24 14.41
N LEU A 247 -16.87 -19.03 15.46
CA LEU A 247 -16.62 -20.45 15.49
C LEU A 247 -17.62 -21.23 14.63
N LEU A 248 -18.92 -20.90 14.74
CA LEU A 248 -20.01 -21.60 14.04
C LEU A 248 -20.05 -21.30 12.53
N THR A 249 -19.65 -20.09 12.12
CA THR A 249 -19.68 -19.71 10.70
C THR A 249 -18.35 -19.88 9.98
N LEU A 250 -17.26 -20.03 10.72
CA LEU A 250 -15.90 -20.12 10.21
C LEU A 250 -15.48 -18.91 9.36
N GLN A 251 -16.13 -17.75 9.51
CA GLN A 251 -15.77 -16.56 8.76
C GLN A 251 -14.56 -15.84 9.36
N ARG A 252 -13.96 -14.89 8.62
CA ARG A 252 -12.80 -14.17 9.15
C ARG A 252 -13.22 -13.24 10.28
N ARG A 253 -12.39 -13.16 11.33
CA ARG A 253 -12.68 -12.33 12.52
C ARG A 253 -13.08 -10.90 12.20
N GLY A 254 -12.48 -10.27 11.17
CA GLY A 254 -12.84 -8.93 10.74
C GLY A 254 -14.17 -8.86 10.01
N GLU A 255 -14.56 -9.93 9.30
CA GLU A 255 -15.86 -10.04 8.64
C GLU A 255 -16.97 -10.19 9.70
N VAL A 256 -16.78 -11.06 10.68
CA VAL A 256 -17.74 -11.22 11.80
C VAL A 256 -17.81 -9.96 12.67
N ALA A 257 -16.67 -9.35 13.02
CA ALA A 257 -16.66 -8.12 13.83
C ALA A 257 -17.43 -6.96 13.16
N GLY A 258 -17.36 -6.89 11.84
CA GLY A 258 -18.10 -5.87 11.07
C GLY A 258 -19.47 -6.33 10.58
N MET A 259 -20.02 -7.45 11.05
CA MET A 259 -21.36 -7.93 10.69
C MET A 259 -22.40 -6.86 10.98
N ALA A 260 -23.18 -6.50 9.97
CA ALA A 260 -24.26 -5.52 10.11
C ALA A 260 -25.62 -6.22 10.08
N TRP A 261 -26.59 -5.67 10.83
CA TRP A 261 -27.94 -6.20 10.83
C TRP A 261 -28.60 -6.19 9.43
N SER A 262 -28.27 -5.20 8.61
CA SER A 262 -28.75 -5.10 7.22
C SER A 262 -28.17 -6.15 6.27
N GLU A 263 -27.15 -6.89 6.69
CA GLU A 263 -26.53 -7.96 5.89
C GLU A 263 -27.16 -9.34 6.17
N ILE A 264 -28.00 -9.43 7.19
CA ILE A 264 -28.69 -10.65 7.61
C ILE A 264 -30.06 -10.66 6.97
N ALA A 265 -30.42 -11.75 6.30
CA ALA A 265 -31.74 -11.93 5.71
C ALA A 265 -32.86 -11.83 6.78
N PRO A 266 -34.07 -11.42 6.43
CA PRO A 266 -35.18 -11.26 7.39
C PRO A 266 -35.50 -12.54 8.20
N ASP A 267 -35.43 -13.70 7.57
CA ASP A 267 -35.61 -15.02 8.16
C ASP A 267 -34.37 -15.52 8.96
N ARG A 268 -33.28 -14.74 8.95
CA ARG A 268 -31.98 -15.05 9.50
C ARG A 268 -31.35 -16.35 8.96
N ALA A 269 -31.80 -16.87 7.84
CA ALA A 269 -31.23 -18.07 7.24
C ALA A 269 -29.83 -17.83 6.66
N THR A 270 -29.58 -16.60 6.19
CA THR A 270 -28.31 -16.25 5.54
C THR A 270 -27.76 -14.91 6.01
N TRP A 271 -26.47 -14.77 5.91
CA TRP A 271 -25.71 -13.54 6.08
C TRP A 271 -24.91 -13.26 4.79
N THR A 272 -25.17 -12.13 4.15
CA THR A 272 -24.46 -11.72 2.94
C THR A 272 -23.33 -10.77 3.27
N ILE A 273 -22.08 -11.23 3.14
CA ILE A 273 -20.89 -10.38 3.28
C ILE A 273 -20.68 -9.63 1.96
N PRO A 274 -20.83 -8.30 1.90
CA PRO A 274 -20.67 -7.56 0.65
C PRO A 274 -19.21 -7.53 0.20
N SER A 275 -18.98 -7.44 -1.11
CA SER A 275 -17.65 -7.46 -1.73
C SER A 275 -16.67 -6.43 -1.14
N ARG A 276 -17.16 -5.23 -0.79
CA ARG A 276 -16.36 -4.16 -0.17
C ARG A 276 -15.75 -4.54 1.18
N ARG A 277 -16.38 -5.48 1.93
CA ARG A 277 -15.91 -5.96 3.24
C ARG A 277 -15.17 -7.29 3.16
N ALA A 278 -15.41 -8.08 2.13
CA ALA A 278 -14.74 -9.35 1.91
C ALA A 278 -13.26 -9.13 1.55
N LYS A 279 -12.35 -9.88 2.20
CA LYS A 279 -10.90 -9.73 1.98
C LYS A 279 -10.48 -9.94 0.51
N ASN A 280 -11.19 -10.80 -0.20
CA ASN A 280 -10.95 -11.11 -1.62
C ASN A 280 -11.79 -10.29 -2.59
N ARG A 281 -12.53 -9.28 -2.11
CA ARG A 281 -13.43 -8.40 -2.87
C ARG A 281 -14.56 -9.15 -3.63
N ARG A 282 -14.95 -10.35 -3.16
CA ARG A 282 -16.10 -11.09 -3.67
C ARG A 282 -17.16 -11.19 -2.60
N ALA A 283 -18.38 -10.85 -2.94
CA ALA A 283 -19.52 -11.05 -2.03
C ALA A 283 -19.66 -12.54 -1.70
N GLN A 284 -20.12 -12.84 -0.49
CA GLN A 284 -20.29 -14.21 -0.03
C GLN A 284 -21.59 -14.34 0.74
N ILE A 285 -22.38 -15.37 0.41
CA ILE A 285 -23.51 -15.80 1.20
C ILE A 285 -23.01 -16.83 2.22
N VAL A 286 -23.30 -16.62 3.49
CA VAL A 286 -23.00 -17.54 4.60
C VAL A 286 -24.32 -18.05 5.17
N HIS A 287 -24.55 -19.35 5.11
CA HIS A 287 -25.70 -19.99 5.74
C HIS A 287 -25.53 -19.98 7.26
N LEU A 288 -26.58 -19.62 7.96
CA LEU A 288 -26.60 -19.55 9.41
C LEU A 288 -27.32 -20.78 9.97
N ALA A 289 -26.57 -21.66 10.61
CA ALA A 289 -27.12 -22.82 11.30
C ALA A 289 -28.16 -22.39 12.37
N PRO A 290 -29.12 -23.25 12.74
CA PRO A 290 -30.17 -22.91 13.72
C PRO A 290 -29.63 -22.25 14.99
N ALA A 291 -28.56 -22.79 15.57
CA ALA A 291 -27.88 -22.22 16.75
C ALA A 291 -27.41 -20.76 16.57
N VAL A 292 -26.96 -20.40 15.36
CA VAL A 292 -26.56 -19.01 15.07
C VAL A 292 -27.78 -18.11 14.92
N ARG A 293 -28.84 -18.60 14.29
CA ARG A 293 -30.11 -17.84 14.12
C ARG A 293 -30.71 -17.51 15.47
N GLU A 294 -30.78 -18.49 16.36
CA GLU A 294 -31.28 -18.35 17.74
C GLU A 294 -30.41 -17.36 18.53
N LEU A 295 -29.09 -17.53 18.48
CA LEU A 295 -28.16 -16.61 19.11
C LEU A 295 -28.40 -15.16 18.65
N LEU A 296 -28.49 -14.93 17.33
CA LEU A 296 -28.74 -13.59 16.77
C LEU A 296 -30.11 -13.03 17.12
N ALA A 297 -31.12 -13.89 17.30
CA ALA A 297 -32.45 -13.47 17.73
C ALA A 297 -32.47 -12.90 19.15
N GLY A 298 -31.62 -13.43 20.03
CA GLY A 298 -31.50 -12.99 21.43
C GLY A 298 -30.58 -11.77 21.63
N LEU A 299 -29.89 -11.29 20.57
CA LEU A 299 -28.99 -10.15 20.73
C LEU A 299 -29.71 -8.80 20.75
N PRO A 300 -29.20 -7.82 21.54
CA PRO A 300 -29.78 -6.49 21.61
C PRO A 300 -29.63 -5.74 20.28
N ARG A 301 -30.74 -5.22 19.74
CA ARG A 301 -30.73 -4.27 18.63
C ARG A 301 -30.86 -2.86 19.20
N VAL A 302 -29.80 -2.06 19.04
CA VAL A 302 -29.78 -0.68 19.55
C VAL A 302 -29.98 0.27 18.38
N ALA A 303 -30.95 1.18 18.49
CA ALA A 303 -31.20 2.20 17.46
C ALA A 303 -29.90 3.00 17.19
N GLY A 304 -29.65 3.29 15.93
CA GLY A 304 -28.43 3.99 15.51
C GLY A 304 -27.14 3.16 15.56
N ARG A 305 -27.20 1.88 15.97
CA ARG A 305 -26.04 0.96 15.94
C ARG A 305 -26.24 -0.13 14.88
N PRO A 306 -25.70 0.03 13.68
CA PRO A 306 -25.96 -0.89 12.58
C PRO A 306 -25.22 -2.24 12.72
N LEU A 307 -24.16 -2.31 13.55
CA LEU A 307 -23.35 -3.52 13.71
C LEU A 307 -23.94 -4.46 14.77
N VAL A 308 -23.91 -5.77 14.48
CA VAL A 308 -24.28 -6.82 15.41
C VAL A 308 -23.37 -6.86 16.63
N PHE A 309 -22.05 -6.69 16.43
CA PHE A 309 -21.03 -6.70 17.47
C PHE A 309 -20.39 -5.31 17.62
N GLY A 310 -21.21 -4.30 17.90
CA GLY A 310 -20.72 -2.94 18.12
C GLY A 310 -19.88 -2.81 19.40
N ALA A 311 -18.89 -1.94 19.40
CA ALA A 311 -18.12 -1.63 20.58
C ALA A 311 -19.00 -0.95 21.63
N THR A 312 -19.03 -1.48 22.86
CA THR A 312 -19.88 -0.98 23.98
C THR A 312 -19.29 0.24 24.65
N ARG A 313 -17.98 0.48 24.53
CA ARG A 313 -17.28 1.65 25.11
C ARG A 313 -16.56 2.45 24.03
N ALA A 314 -16.59 3.78 24.18
CA ALA A 314 -15.69 4.64 23.43
C ALA A 314 -14.26 4.31 23.84
N ARG A 315 -13.44 3.86 22.89
CA ARG A 315 -11.99 3.71 23.12
C ARG A 315 -11.45 5.08 23.51
N ARG A 316 -10.70 5.20 24.64
CA ARG A 316 -9.99 6.44 24.98
C ARG A 316 -9.22 6.88 23.75
N ARG A 317 -9.39 8.15 23.34
CA ARG A 317 -8.64 8.72 22.22
C ARG A 317 -7.16 8.55 22.51
N ALA A 318 -6.37 8.15 21.53
CA ALA A 318 -4.92 8.07 21.63
C ALA A 318 -4.29 9.47 21.84
N SER A 319 -5.01 10.52 21.41
CA SER A 319 -4.71 11.94 21.65
C SER A 319 -6.03 12.70 21.72
N LYS A 320 -6.07 13.81 22.50
CA LYS A 320 -7.22 14.74 22.55
C LYS A 320 -7.52 15.37 21.18
N ASP A 321 -6.49 15.53 20.36
CA ASP A 321 -6.55 16.23 19.06
C ASP A 321 -6.81 15.29 17.87
N ALA A 322 -6.89 13.97 18.09
CA ALA A 322 -7.21 13.05 17.02
C ALA A 322 -8.70 13.17 16.63
N PRO A 323 -9.03 13.34 15.33
CA PRO A 323 -10.42 13.34 14.87
C PRO A 323 -11.12 12.05 15.28
N ALA A 324 -12.39 12.16 15.65
CA ALA A 324 -13.20 10.99 15.95
C ALA A 324 -13.27 10.12 14.67
N PRO A 325 -13.00 8.80 14.76
CA PRO A 325 -13.13 7.94 13.58
C PRO A 325 -14.58 7.94 13.12
N GLU A 326 -14.78 8.21 11.84
CA GLU A 326 -16.08 8.17 11.20
C GLU A 326 -16.61 6.74 11.11
N GLY A 327 -17.93 6.56 11.35
CA GLY A 327 -18.64 5.31 11.17
C GLY A 327 -18.78 4.42 12.41
N PRO A 328 -19.57 3.33 12.28
CA PRO A 328 -19.90 2.43 13.37
C PRO A 328 -18.66 1.64 13.82
N ARG A 329 -18.44 1.59 15.13
CA ARG A 329 -17.28 0.90 15.73
C ARG A 329 -17.60 -0.57 16.00
N SER A 330 -16.81 -1.45 15.39
CA SER A 330 -16.84 -2.88 15.66
C SER A 330 -15.86 -3.28 16.79
N ILE A 331 -15.96 -4.54 17.24
CA ILE A 331 -14.90 -5.13 18.07
C ILE A 331 -13.58 -5.06 17.31
N GLY A 332 -12.57 -4.35 17.86
CA GLY A 332 -11.24 -4.19 17.25
C GLY A 332 -10.13 -4.84 18.07
N ASP A 333 -10.33 -5.01 19.37
CA ASP A 333 -9.37 -5.63 20.29
C ASP A 333 -9.57 -7.15 20.35
N PHE A 334 -9.12 -7.84 19.31
CA PHE A 334 -9.20 -9.31 19.26
C PHE A 334 -8.27 -10.02 20.28
N SER A 335 -7.23 -9.33 20.75
CA SER A 335 -6.35 -9.83 21.79
C SER A 335 -7.07 -9.84 23.13
N GLY A 336 -7.77 -8.76 23.46
CA GLY A 336 -8.59 -8.68 24.66
C GLY A 336 -9.76 -9.68 24.65
N VAL A 337 -10.40 -9.93 23.51
CA VAL A 337 -11.40 -11.00 23.38
C VAL A 337 -10.80 -12.35 23.71
N LYS A 338 -9.62 -12.68 23.15
CA LYS A 338 -8.92 -13.92 23.40
C LYS A 338 -8.53 -14.07 24.88
N GLN A 339 -8.02 -13.02 25.51
CA GLN A 339 -7.67 -13.04 26.94
C GLN A 339 -8.90 -13.31 27.83
N LYS A 340 -10.04 -12.67 27.54
CA LYS A 340 -11.30 -12.95 28.25
C LYS A 340 -11.75 -14.41 28.11
N LEU A 341 -11.62 -14.96 26.90
CA LEU A 341 -11.95 -16.34 26.64
C LEU A 341 -11.02 -17.30 27.39
N PHE A 342 -9.72 -17.04 27.41
CA PHE A 342 -8.76 -17.81 28.20
C PHE A 342 -9.04 -17.77 29.71
N ALA A 343 -9.32 -16.58 30.24
CA ALA A 343 -9.68 -16.44 31.65
C ALA A 343 -10.93 -17.27 31.98
N GLN A 344 -11.95 -17.24 31.10
CA GLN A 344 -13.17 -18.03 31.32
C GLN A 344 -12.91 -19.53 31.24
N ILE A 345 -12.09 -20.00 30.29
CA ILE A 345 -11.68 -21.42 30.20
C ILE A 345 -10.91 -21.82 31.45
N THR A 346 -10.02 -20.99 31.97
CA THR A 346 -9.27 -21.25 33.19
C THR A 346 -10.21 -21.45 34.39
N VAL A 347 -11.22 -20.58 34.53
CA VAL A 347 -12.25 -20.74 35.58
C VAL A 347 -13.00 -22.09 35.46
N GLU A 348 -13.32 -22.48 34.22
CA GLU A 348 -14.01 -23.75 34.00
C GLU A 348 -13.11 -24.96 34.25
N ARG A 349 -11.84 -24.90 33.92
CA ARG A 349 -10.85 -25.94 34.20
C ARG A 349 -10.65 -26.14 35.70
N ALA A 350 -10.63 -25.08 36.49
CA ALA A 350 -10.52 -25.17 37.96
C ALA A 350 -11.70 -25.87 38.61
N GLN A 351 -12.84 -26.01 37.95
CA GLN A 351 -14.03 -26.69 38.43
C GLN A 351 -14.13 -28.17 37.96
N ARG A 352 -13.08 -28.71 37.33
CA ARG A 352 -13.05 -30.03 36.72
C ARG A 352 -11.77 -30.75 37.11
N PRO A 353 -11.81 -32.11 37.19
CA PRO A 353 -10.59 -32.87 37.35
C PRO A 353 -9.66 -32.66 36.17
N GLU A 354 -8.38 -32.47 36.46
CA GLU A 354 -7.36 -32.37 35.44
C GLU A 354 -7.23 -33.69 34.66
N PRO A 355 -7.18 -33.61 33.30
CA PRO A 355 -6.91 -34.76 32.47
C PRO A 355 -5.54 -35.39 32.79
N ALA A 356 -5.39 -36.70 32.61
CA ALA A 356 -4.13 -37.40 32.87
C ALA A 356 -2.92 -36.81 32.10
N ASP A 357 -3.17 -36.30 30.87
CA ASP A 357 -2.15 -35.64 30.02
C ASP A 357 -2.03 -34.13 30.28
N GLY A 358 -2.68 -33.60 31.35
CA GLY A 358 -2.77 -32.17 31.63
C GLY A 358 -3.71 -31.41 30.70
N TRP A 359 -3.92 -30.12 31.01
CA TRP A 359 -4.76 -29.26 30.16
C TRP A 359 -4.00 -28.82 28.91
N PRO A 360 -4.65 -28.79 27.71
CA PRO A 360 -4.02 -28.29 26.50
C PRO A 360 -3.60 -26.81 26.65
N PRO A 361 -2.45 -26.41 26.10
CA PRO A 361 -1.94 -25.05 26.25
C PRO A 361 -2.79 -24.01 25.47
N PHE A 362 -2.82 -22.76 25.96
CA PHE A 362 -3.47 -21.64 25.30
C PHE A 362 -2.64 -21.06 24.14
N ASP A 363 -2.09 -21.90 23.28
CA ASP A 363 -1.20 -21.53 22.18
C ASP A 363 -1.94 -21.21 20.86
N TRP A 364 -3.26 -21.41 20.81
CA TRP A 364 -4.08 -21.20 19.64
C TRP A 364 -4.51 -19.72 19.44
N ARG A 365 -5.01 -19.42 18.25
CA ARG A 365 -5.50 -18.12 17.82
C ARG A 365 -6.93 -18.23 17.29
N LEU A 366 -7.69 -17.13 17.28
CA LEU A 366 -9.05 -17.10 16.70
C LEU A 366 -9.10 -17.56 15.23
N HIS A 367 -8.00 -17.46 14.49
CA HIS A 367 -7.93 -17.94 13.10
C HIS A 367 -7.84 -19.47 13.01
N ASP A 368 -7.40 -20.13 14.07
CA ASP A 368 -7.27 -21.58 14.10
C ASP A 368 -8.65 -22.29 14.15
N PHE A 369 -9.74 -21.56 14.52
CA PHE A 369 -11.12 -22.02 14.37
C PHE A 369 -11.42 -22.45 12.92
N ARG A 370 -10.95 -21.68 11.94
CA ARG A 370 -11.15 -22.01 10.54
C ARG A 370 -10.39 -23.26 10.11
N ARG A 371 -9.19 -23.47 10.65
CA ARG A 371 -8.40 -24.68 10.41
C ARG A 371 -9.05 -25.89 11.03
N ALA A 372 -9.48 -25.76 12.30
CA ALA A 372 -10.19 -26.83 13.00
C ALA A 372 -11.50 -27.20 12.29
N GLY A 373 -12.28 -26.18 11.85
CA GLY A 373 -13.53 -26.41 11.13
C GLY A 373 -13.32 -27.17 9.82
N VAL A 374 -12.34 -26.81 8.99
CA VAL A 374 -12.03 -27.55 7.75
C VAL A 374 -11.59 -28.97 8.03
N SER A 375 -10.71 -29.18 9.03
CA SER A 375 -10.23 -30.49 9.40
C SER A 375 -11.35 -31.37 9.95
N ALA A 376 -12.26 -30.82 10.76
CA ALA A 376 -13.42 -31.54 11.27
C ALA A 376 -14.43 -31.84 10.16
N MET A 377 -14.74 -30.89 9.30
CA MET A 377 -15.63 -31.07 8.13
C MET A 377 -15.15 -32.23 7.25
N ALA A 378 -13.83 -32.32 7.00
CA ALA A 378 -13.26 -33.45 6.26
C ALA A 378 -13.51 -34.79 6.96
N ARG A 379 -13.35 -34.86 8.30
CA ARG A 379 -13.69 -36.06 9.09
C ARG A 379 -15.18 -36.40 9.06
N LEU A 380 -16.03 -35.38 8.95
CA LEU A 380 -17.50 -35.51 8.87
C LEU A 380 -18.01 -35.78 7.45
N GLY A 381 -17.12 -36.06 6.49
CA GLY A 381 -17.48 -36.40 5.11
C GLY A 381 -17.79 -35.23 4.20
N VAL A 382 -17.55 -33.99 4.63
CA VAL A 382 -17.75 -32.81 3.78
C VAL A 382 -16.61 -32.67 2.75
N GLY A 383 -16.96 -32.60 1.48
CA GLY A 383 -16.00 -32.42 0.41
C GLY A 383 -15.17 -31.13 0.56
N HIS A 384 -13.87 -31.22 0.28
CA HIS A 384 -12.94 -30.08 0.45
C HIS A 384 -13.36 -28.84 -0.36
N HIS A 385 -13.96 -29.03 -1.54
CA HIS A 385 -14.44 -27.92 -2.39
C HIS A 385 -15.60 -27.14 -1.72
N VAL A 386 -16.46 -27.83 -0.96
CA VAL A 386 -17.52 -27.18 -0.16
C VAL A 386 -16.90 -26.38 0.99
N ALA A 387 -15.94 -26.96 1.72
CA ALA A 387 -15.24 -26.29 2.81
C ALA A 387 -14.48 -25.06 2.31
N ASP A 388 -13.81 -25.12 1.16
CA ASP A 388 -13.14 -23.99 0.54
C ASP A 388 -14.11 -22.86 0.14
N ARG A 389 -15.31 -23.21 -0.34
CA ARG A 389 -16.36 -22.24 -0.62
C ARG A 389 -16.90 -21.59 0.65
N ILE A 390 -17.11 -22.33 1.74
CA ILE A 390 -17.47 -21.79 3.05
C ILE A 390 -16.42 -20.79 3.52
N LEU A 391 -15.14 -21.08 3.34
CA LEU A 391 -14.05 -20.20 3.73
C LEU A 391 -13.81 -19.04 2.77
N ASN A 392 -14.50 -18.97 1.64
CA ASN A 392 -14.26 -17.97 0.59
C ASN A 392 -12.78 -17.91 0.18
N HIS A 393 -12.17 -19.08 -0.05
CA HIS A 393 -10.81 -19.19 -0.57
C HIS A 393 -10.87 -19.06 -2.10
N VAL A 394 -10.15 -18.08 -2.63
CA VAL A 394 -10.05 -17.83 -4.09
C VAL A 394 -8.78 -18.45 -4.66
N HIS A 395 -7.77 -18.64 -3.77
CA HIS A 395 -6.45 -19.18 -4.13
C HIS A 395 -5.90 -19.97 -2.94
N GLY A 396 -5.79 -21.28 -3.07
CA GLY A 396 -5.16 -22.16 -2.09
C GLY A 396 -4.59 -23.41 -2.77
N ALA A 397 -3.90 -24.27 -2.03
CA ALA A 397 -3.33 -25.51 -2.54
C ALA A 397 -4.38 -26.48 -3.13
N GLY A 398 -5.66 -26.28 -2.78
CA GLY A 398 -6.81 -27.01 -3.35
C GLY A 398 -7.66 -26.18 -4.34
N ALA A 399 -7.31 -24.91 -4.59
CA ALA A 399 -8.07 -24.09 -5.52
C ALA A 399 -7.89 -24.61 -6.96
N ILE A 400 -9.01 -24.81 -7.64
CA ILE A 400 -9.04 -25.17 -9.05
C ILE A 400 -8.33 -24.05 -9.83
N ARG A 401 -7.22 -24.38 -10.47
CA ARG A 401 -6.41 -23.46 -11.25
C ARG A 401 -6.61 -23.70 -12.76
N GLY A 402 -6.32 -22.68 -13.56
CA GLY A 402 -6.38 -22.77 -15.03
C GLY A 402 -7.79 -22.86 -15.58
N VAL A 403 -7.95 -23.66 -16.62
CA VAL A 403 -9.22 -23.82 -17.38
C VAL A 403 -10.39 -24.24 -16.50
N ALA A 404 -10.18 -25.14 -15.55
CA ALA A 404 -11.22 -25.60 -14.63
C ALA A 404 -11.81 -24.49 -13.75
N ALA A 405 -11.02 -23.47 -13.38
CA ALA A 405 -11.51 -22.32 -12.60
C ALA A 405 -12.51 -21.44 -13.39
N VAL A 406 -12.45 -21.48 -14.71
CA VAL A 406 -13.37 -20.76 -15.59
C VAL A 406 -14.73 -21.45 -15.67
N TYR A 407 -14.74 -22.80 -15.61
CA TYR A 407 -15.95 -23.61 -15.78
C TYR A 407 -16.71 -23.87 -14.48
N GLN A 408 -16.05 -23.91 -13.31
CA GLN A 408 -16.70 -24.23 -12.05
C GLN A 408 -17.31 -22.98 -11.37
N ARG A 409 -18.45 -22.55 -11.86
CA ARG A 409 -19.22 -21.41 -11.36
C ARG A 409 -20.25 -21.79 -10.28
N HIS A 410 -20.44 -23.07 -10.02
CA HIS A 410 -21.41 -23.55 -9.02
C HIS A 410 -21.02 -23.10 -7.60
N GLU A 411 -21.97 -22.56 -6.86
CA GLU A 411 -21.75 -21.99 -5.52
C GLU A 411 -21.96 -22.99 -4.38
N PHE A 412 -22.43 -24.20 -4.65
CA PHE A 412 -22.67 -25.28 -3.70
C PHE A 412 -23.49 -24.81 -2.48
N LEU A 413 -24.56 -24.04 -2.67
CA LEU A 413 -25.28 -23.39 -1.58
C LEU A 413 -25.95 -24.38 -0.65
N ALA A 414 -26.59 -25.43 -1.20
CA ALA A 414 -27.25 -26.47 -0.40
C ALA A 414 -26.24 -27.31 0.42
N GLU A 415 -25.13 -27.69 -0.22
CA GLU A 415 -24.06 -28.45 0.42
C GLU A 415 -23.35 -27.61 1.50
N ARG A 416 -23.20 -26.31 1.28
CA ARG A 416 -22.63 -25.38 2.28
C ARG A 416 -23.56 -25.21 3.48
N GLU A 417 -24.87 -25.16 3.26
CA GLU A 417 -25.87 -25.15 4.34
C GLU A 417 -25.79 -26.43 5.16
N ALA A 418 -25.84 -27.59 4.49
CA ALA A 418 -25.75 -28.90 5.14
C ALA A 418 -24.43 -29.01 5.93
N ALA A 419 -23.31 -28.65 5.35
CA ALA A 419 -22.00 -28.70 6.00
C ALA A 419 -21.90 -27.81 7.25
N LEU A 420 -22.44 -26.59 7.21
CA LEU A 420 -22.45 -25.68 8.36
C LEU A 420 -23.42 -26.15 9.45
N ARG A 421 -24.51 -26.84 9.11
CA ARG A 421 -25.39 -27.50 10.07
C ARG A 421 -24.67 -28.63 10.75
N THR A 422 -24.10 -29.57 9.99
CA THR A 422 -23.30 -30.71 10.52
C THR A 422 -22.17 -30.21 11.43
N TRP A 423 -21.50 -29.13 11.05
CA TRP A 423 -20.46 -28.51 11.88
C TRP A 423 -21.01 -27.94 13.20
N ALA A 424 -22.16 -27.27 13.17
CA ALA A 424 -22.79 -26.74 14.37
C ALA A 424 -23.24 -27.85 15.33
N ASP A 425 -23.79 -28.92 14.80
CA ASP A 425 -24.22 -30.11 15.58
C ASP A 425 -23.01 -30.82 16.21
N HIS A 426 -21.92 -30.96 15.45
CA HIS A 426 -20.66 -31.48 15.99
C HIS A 426 -20.11 -30.61 17.12
N LEU A 427 -20.10 -29.30 16.99
CA LEU A 427 -19.68 -28.40 18.06
C LEU A 427 -20.58 -28.48 19.29
N ALA A 428 -21.88 -28.63 19.11
CA ALA A 428 -22.82 -28.81 20.23
C ALA A 428 -22.51 -30.10 21.00
N SER A 429 -22.30 -31.21 20.30
CA SER A 429 -21.93 -32.48 20.91
C SER A 429 -20.59 -32.42 21.67
N THR A 430 -19.58 -31.71 21.15
CA THR A 430 -18.29 -31.52 21.84
C THR A 430 -18.44 -30.69 23.13
N ALA A 431 -19.38 -29.76 23.16
CA ALA A 431 -19.64 -28.90 24.32
C ALA A 431 -20.35 -29.67 25.44
N GLU A 432 -21.16 -30.69 25.11
CA GLU A 432 -21.91 -31.52 26.05
C GLU A 432 -21.13 -32.74 26.56
N SER A 433 -20.15 -33.20 25.76
CA SER A 433 -19.36 -34.36 26.13
C SER A 433 -18.45 -34.09 27.33
N PRO A 434 -18.42 -34.99 28.36
CA PRO A 434 -17.33 -35.00 29.34
C PRO A 434 -16.01 -35.22 28.58
N VAL A 435 -14.93 -34.55 29.01
CA VAL A 435 -13.61 -34.59 28.37
C VAL A 435 -13.15 -36.05 28.19
N ARG A 436 -13.32 -36.61 26.98
CA ARG A 436 -12.64 -37.84 26.59
C ARG A 436 -11.32 -37.44 25.97
N THR A 437 -10.21 -37.90 26.52
CA THR A 437 -8.88 -37.80 25.93
C THR A 437 -8.88 -38.42 24.53
N PRO A 438 -8.49 -37.72 23.47
CA PRO A 438 -8.37 -38.36 22.18
C PRO A 438 -7.14 -39.26 22.16
N ASN A 439 -7.29 -40.52 21.68
CA ASN A 439 -6.17 -41.35 21.25
C ASN A 439 -5.46 -40.65 20.06
N VAL A 440 -4.49 -39.81 20.33
CA VAL A 440 -3.64 -39.21 19.31
C VAL A 440 -2.50 -40.15 19.02
N VAL A 441 -2.61 -40.93 17.97
CA VAL A 441 -1.47 -41.67 17.40
C VAL A 441 -0.55 -40.66 16.72
N ARG A 442 0.58 -40.36 17.34
CA ARG A 442 1.65 -39.60 16.69
C ARG A 442 2.29 -40.46 15.61
N LEU A 443 1.96 -40.21 14.34
CA LEU A 443 2.73 -40.76 13.24
C LEU A 443 4.11 -40.10 13.25
N ARG A 444 5.13 -40.86 13.63
CA ARG A 444 6.54 -40.44 13.42
C ARG A 444 6.77 -40.38 11.92
N ARG A 445 7.10 -39.21 11.41
CA ARG A 445 7.64 -39.06 10.07
C ARG A 445 9.02 -39.73 10.05
N ARG A 446 9.21 -40.69 9.14
CA ARG A 446 10.52 -41.18 8.70
C ARG A 446 11.19 -40.17 7.79
#